data_3c3426caea8f225acb72749b17b7eafe
#
_entry.id   3c3426caea8f225acb72749b17b7eafe
#
_cell.length_a   1.000
_cell.length_b   1.000
_cell.length_c   1.000
_cell.angle_alpha   90.00
_cell.angle_beta   90.00
_cell.angle_gamma   90.00
#
_symmetry.space_group_name_H-M   'P 1'
#
loop_
_entity.id
_entity.type
_entity.pdbx_description
1 polymer ?
#
loop_
_entity_poly.entity_id
_entity_poly.type
_entity_poly.pdbx_seq_one_letter_code
_entity_poly.pdbx_strand_id
1 'polypeptide(L)'
;MSYSINATNARLIARADLTIFNETQALMKQVITDADNGLYETTVSDGTEMTESTPTITITGSAVAPTITATPTVILGGQTITLGTTGLSLNAVIADINDAGVSGLVASKNAADNLVLTYTAPAATTWTFVVGAGTANADLGLTAATSTATNPASFDYFNCWQGNVASRPKTDQMNQVILYFQQLGYTIERLKNVTTGKTFKWKINY
;
A
#
# COMPACT_ATOMS: atom_id res chain seq x y z
N MET A 1 3.08 38.90 20.42
CA MET A 1 2.90 38.93 18.94
C MET A 1 1.41 38.95 18.66
N SER A 2 0.90 39.98 18.02
CA SER A 2 -0.51 40.01 17.58
C SER A 2 -0.64 39.26 16.27
N TYR A 3 -1.29 38.13 16.30
CA TYR A 3 -1.62 37.39 15.07
C TYR A 3 -2.76 38.14 14.39
N SER A 4 -2.46 38.83 13.31
CA SER A 4 -3.51 39.37 12.43
C SER A 4 -4.20 38.20 11.71
N ILE A 5 -5.43 37.95 12.10
CA ILE A 5 -6.27 36.97 11.38
C ILE A 5 -6.64 37.61 10.05
N ASN A 6 -6.12 37.10 8.95
CA ASN A 6 -6.54 37.52 7.61
C ASN A 6 -7.97 37.02 7.31
N ALA A 7 -8.62 37.60 6.30
CA ALA A 7 -10.00 37.28 5.93
C ALA A 7 -10.19 35.80 5.58
N THR A 8 -9.14 35.12 5.08
CA THR A 8 -9.15 33.68 4.77
C THR A 8 -9.20 32.85 6.03
N ASN A 9 -8.38 33.20 7.03
CA ASN A 9 -8.39 32.53 8.33
C ASN A 9 -9.70 32.78 9.09
N ALA A 10 -10.25 33.99 9.02
CA ALA A 10 -11.56 34.30 9.60
C ALA A 10 -12.68 33.46 8.94
N ARG A 11 -12.62 33.23 7.64
CA ARG A 11 -13.58 32.38 6.93
C ARG A 11 -13.43 30.90 7.26
N LEU A 12 -12.19 30.40 7.44
CA LEU A 12 -11.94 29.04 7.91
C LEU A 12 -12.50 28.83 9.31
N ILE A 13 -12.30 29.80 10.20
CA ILE A 13 -12.84 29.77 11.57
C ILE A 13 -14.38 29.84 11.55
N ALA A 14 -14.95 30.72 10.74
CA ALA A 14 -16.40 30.95 10.69
C ALA A 14 -17.17 29.81 9.98
N ARG A 15 -16.54 29.10 9.10
CA ARG A 15 -17.12 27.92 8.39
C ARG A 15 -16.79 26.61 9.07
N ALA A 16 -16.05 26.71 10.16
CA ALA A 16 -15.74 25.75 11.19
C ALA A 16 -15.78 24.26 10.79
N ASP A 17 -14.86 23.84 9.98
CA ASP A 17 -14.25 22.58 10.29
C ASP A 17 -13.02 22.85 11.19
N LEU A 18 -13.25 22.81 12.49
CA LEU A 18 -12.19 23.00 13.49
C LEU A 18 -10.99 22.08 13.21
N THR A 19 -11.23 20.95 12.59
CA THR A 19 -10.22 19.97 12.21
C THR A 19 -9.25 20.56 11.20
N ILE A 20 -9.75 21.22 10.13
CA ILE A 20 -8.90 21.84 9.11
C ILE A 20 -8.09 22.98 9.69
N PHE A 21 -8.74 23.83 10.49
CA PHE A 21 -8.05 24.95 11.11
C PHE A 21 -6.91 24.47 12.01
N ASN A 22 -7.19 23.51 12.88
CA ASN A 22 -6.19 22.96 13.80
C ASN A 22 -5.06 22.25 13.05
N GLU A 23 -5.38 21.49 11.98
CA GLU A 23 -4.39 20.84 11.12
C GLU A 23 -3.47 21.87 10.48
N THR A 24 -4.04 22.91 9.88
CA THR A 24 -3.30 23.98 9.22
C THR A 24 -2.39 24.72 10.22
N GLN A 25 -2.88 25.00 11.43
CA GLN A 25 -2.08 25.67 12.46
C GLN A 25 -0.94 24.78 12.96
N ALA A 26 -1.18 23.48 13.12
CA ALA A 26 -0.16 22.55 13.56
C ALA A 26 0.94 22.38 12.50
N LEU A 27 0.58 22.26 11.21
CA LEU A 27 1.54 22.21 10.12
C LEU A 27 2.36 23.52 10.04
N MET A 28 1.71 24.68 10.14
CA MET A 28 2.40 25.96 10.10
C MET A 28 3.37 26.13 11.27
N LYS A 29 2.98 25.68 12.47
CA LYS A 29 3.87 25.70 13.63
C LYS A 29 5.13 24.86 13.37
N GLN A 30 4.98 23.69 12.75
CA GLN A 30 6.13 22.85 12.43
C GLN A 30 7.02 23.50 11.36
N VAL A 31 6.42 24.10 10.31
CA VAL A 31 7.17 24.85 9.29
C VAL A 31 8.02 25.95 9.94
N ILE A 32 7.43 26.72 10.85
CA ILE A 32 8.18 27.79 11.56
C ILE A 32 9.32 27.19 12.37
N THR A 33 9.08 26.09 13.09
CA THR A 33 10.11 25.44 13.90
C THR A 33 11.27 24.94 13.04
N ASP A 34 10.97 24.32 11.89
CA ASP A 34 11.96 23.76 10.99
C ASP A 34 12.74 24.88 10.27
N ALA A 35 12.06 25.95 9.87
CA ALA A 35 12.68 27.14 9.29
C ALA A 35 13.63 27.84 10.29
N ASP A 36 13.25 27.97 11.55
CA ASP A 36 14.10 28.51 12.62
C ASP A 36 15.36 27.64 12.83
N ASN A 37 15.28 26.36 12.51
CA ASN A 37 16.41 25.42 12.50
C ASN A 37 17.21 25.41 11.18
N GLY A 38 16.88 26.30 10.24
CA GLY A 38 17.56 26.43 8.94
C GLY A 38 17.18 25.39 7.90
N LEU A 39 16.07 24.69 8.09
CA LEU A 39 15.55 23.74 7.11
C LEU A 39 14.70 24.49 6.07
N TYR A 40 14.68 23.97 4.84
CA TYR A 40 13.87 24.48 3.72
C TYR A 40 12.69 23.57 3.38
N GLU A 41 12.54 22.50 4.14
CA GLU A 41 11.50 21.50 3.98
C GLU A 41 11.02 21.05 5.34
N THR A 42 9.72 20.94 5.48
CA THR A 42 9.06 20.32 6.63
C THR A 42 8.37 19.05 6.22
N THR A 43 8.64 17.98 6.94
CA THR A 43 7.91 16.72 6.80
C THR A 43 7.21 16.40 8.10
N VAL A 44 5.89 16.19 8.02
CA VAL A 44 5.07 15.84 9.18
C VAL A 44 4.29 14.55 8.89
N SER A 45 4.44 13.58 9.78
CA SER A 45 3.74 12.31 9.72
C SER A 45 2.99 12.04 11.02
N ASP A 46 2.12 11.05 11.02
CA ASP A 46 1.39 10.61 12.22
C ASP A 46 2.24 9.82 13.22
N GLY A 47 3.55 9.78 13.03
CA GLY A 47 4.49 9.07 13.91
C GLY A 47 4.58 7.57 13.66
N THR A 48 3.71 7.02 12.84
CA THR A 48 3.86 5.67 12.32
C THR A 48 4.52 5.77 10.94
N GLU A 49 5.65 5.13 10.75
CA GLU A 49 6.16 4.85 9.41
C GLU A 49 5.16 3.90 8.73
N MET A 50 4.16 4.47 8.14
CA MET A 50 3.26 3.72 7.28
C MET A 50 3.99 3.46 5.98
N THR A 51 4.77 2.40 5.96
CA THR A 51 5.15 1.76 4.71
C THR A 51 3.85 1.38 4.02
N GLU A 52 3.65 1.91 2.83
CA GLU A 52 2.63 1.38 1.93
C GLU A 52 2.98 -0.09 1.72
N SER A 53 2.36 -0.97 2.51
CA SER A 53 2.49 -2.39 2.26
C SER A 53 1.69 -2.67 0.99
N THR A 54 2.40 -3.01 -0.06
CA THR A 54 1.79 -3.53 -1.28
C THR A 54 1.10 -4.83 -0.88
N PRO A 55 -0.23 -4.95 -1.03
CA PRO A 55 -0.90 -6.15 -0.59
C PRO A 55 -0.42 -7.35 -1.40
N THR A 56 -0.15 -8.41 -0.70
CA THR A 56 0.29 -9.66 -1.28
C THR A 56 -0.76 -10.74 -1.08
N ILE A 57 -0.97 -11.56 -2.09
CA ILE A 57 -1.70 -12.81 -1.97
C ILE A 57 -0.67 -13.92 -1.81
N THR A 58 -0.77 -14.67 -0.73
CA THR A 58 0.10 -15.82 -0.51
C THR A 58 -0.74 -17.10 -0.60
N ILE A 59 -0.34 -18.00 -1.48
CA ILE A 59 -0.96 -19.30 -1.66
C ILE A 59 0.10 -20.35 -1.37
N THR A 60 -0.19 -21.27 -0.45
CA THR A 60 0.71 -22.35 -0.08
C THR A 60 0.12 -23.67 -0.53
N GLY A 61 0.87 -24.42 -1.32
CA GLY A 61 0.53 -25.80 -1.68
C GLY A 61 0.58 -26.71 -0.45
N SER A 62 -0.29 -27.69 -0.39
CA SER A 62 -0.35 -28.62 0.75
C SER A 62 0.63 -29.78 0.64
N ALA A 63 1.21 -30.03 -0.55
CA ALA A 63 2.16 -31.11 -0.76
C ALA A 63 3.54 -30.74 -0.20
N VAL A 64 4.10 -31.58 0.64
CA VAL A 64 5.44 -31.45 1.22
C VAL A 64 6.46 -32.12 0.28
N ALA A 65 7.52 -31.41 -0.08
CA ALA A 65 8.54 -31.88 -1.01
C ALA A 65 7.95 -32.53 -2.27
N PRO A 66 7.05 -31.85 -2.99
CA PRO A 66 6.30 -32.44 -4.10
C PRO A 66 7.22 -32.91 -5.22
N THR A 67 6.84 -33.98 -5.86
CA THR A 67 7.46 -34.51 -7.08
C THR A 67 6.42 -34.57 -8.17
N ILE A 68 6.70 -34.01 -9.34
CA ILE A 68 5.77 -33.98 -10.45
C ILE A 68 5.73 -35.34 -11.16
N THR A 69 4.56 -35.90 -11.29
CA THR A 69 4.36 -37.26 -11.82
C THR A 69 3.69 -37.34 -13.20
N ALA A 70 3.00 -36.28 -13.62
CA ALA A 70 2.27 -36.24 -14.90
C ALA A 70 2.74 -35.09 -15.79
N THR A 71 2.19 -34.93 -16.97
CA THR A 71 2.46 -33.82 -17.89
C THR A 71 2.18 -32.49 -17.17
N PRO A 72 3.21 -31.75 -16.83
CA PRO A 72 3.09 -30.77 -15.78
C PRO A 72 2.72 -29.41 -16.33
N THR A 73 1.51 -28.95 -16.05
CA THR A 73 1.11 -27.57 -16.28
C THR A 73 0.52 -26.98 -15.01
N VAL A 74 0.83 -25.72 -14.75
CA VAL A 74 0.11 -24.89 -13.79
C VAL A 74 -0.46 -23.68 -14.50
N ILE A 75 -1.62 -23.20 -14.05
CA ILE A 75 -2.24 -21.99 -14.61
C ILE A 75 -2.25 -20.95 -13.49
N LEU A 76 -1.44 -19.91 -13.66
CA LEU A 76 -1.22 -18.87 -12.64
C LEU A 76 -1.47 -17.50 -13.24
N GLY A 77 -2.39 -16.72 -12.64
CA GLY A 77 -2.76 -15.42 -13.15
C GLY A 77 -3.34 -15.43 -14.58
N GLY A 78 -3.94 -16.56 -15.00
CA GLY A 78 -4.46 -16.77 -16.36
C GLY A 78 -3.41 -17.24 -17.38
N GLN A 79 -2.13 -17.31 -17.00
CA GLN A 79 -1.06 -17.83 -17.86
C GLN A 79 -0.85 -19.32 -17.61
N THR A 80 -0.84 -20.12 -18.68
CA THR A 80 -0.47 -21.54 -18.62
C THR A 80 1.05 -21.68 -18.66
N ILE A 81 1.62 -22.25 -17.62
CA ILE A 81 3.05 -22.52 -17.50
C ILE A 81 3.25 -24.04 -17.66
N THR A 82 4.04 -24.43 -18.64
CA THR A 82 4.49 -25.80 -18.79
C THR A 82 5.75 -25.97 -17.95
N LEU A 83 5.67 -26.83 -16.94
CA LEU A 83 6.84 -27.18 -16.14
C LEU A 83 7.70 -28.17 -16.94
N GLY A 84 8.89 -28.46 -16.54
CA GLY A 84 9.77 -29.40 -17.22
C GLY A 84 9.19 -30.84 -17.37
N THR A 85 10.02 -31.84 -17.36
CA THR A 85 9.58 -33.22 -17.45
C THR A 85 9.20 -33.82 -16.10
N THR A 86 8.53 -35.00 -16.11
CA THR A 86 8.19 -35.77 -14.89
C THR A 86 9.40 -36.02 -13.98
N GLY A 87 9.17 -36.08 -12.67
CA GLY A 87 10.23 -36.28 -11.68
C GLY A 87 10.90 -35.00 -11.24
N LEU A 88 10.32 -33.85 -11.53
CA LEU A 88 10.86 -32.55 -11.10
C LEU A 88 10.82 -32.39 -9.59
N SER A 89 11.91 -31.88 -9.05
CA SER A 89 11.97 -31.42 -7.66
C SER A 89 11.23 -30.08 -7.49
N LEU A 90 10.82 -29.76 -6.28
CA LEU A 90 10.19 -28.48 -5.98
C LEU A 90 11.04 -27.28 -6.41
N ASN A 91 12.37 -27.35 -6.27
CA ASN A 91 13.26 -26.27 -6.70
C ASN A 91 13.21 -26.04 -8.22
N ALA A 92 13.11 -27.10 -9.02
CA ALA A 92 12.96 -26.99 -10.47
C ALA A 92 11.60 -26.37 -10.83
N VAL A 93 10.52 -26.79 -10.17
CA VAL A 93 9.19 -26.18 -10.34
C VAL A 93 9.20 -24.68 -10.01
N ILE A 94 9.85 -24.30 -8.93
CA ILE A 94 9.98 -22.89 -8.53
C ILE A 94 10.73 -22.08 -9.60
N ALA A 95 11.81 -22.65 -10.15
CA ALA A 95 12.55 -22.00 -11.22
C ALA A 95 11.67 -21.81 -12.47
N ASP A 96 10.98 -22.86 -12.92
CA ASP A 96 10.09 -22.80 -14.10
C ASP A 96 8.97 -21.75 -13.93
N ILE A 97 8.37 -21.66 -12.74
CA ILE A 97 7.33 -20.66 -12.45
C ILE A 97 7.90 -19.24 -12.48
N ASN A 98 9.08 -19.02 -11.87
CA ASN A 98 9.70 -17.70 -11.85
C ASN A 98 10.19 -17.27 -13.25
N ASP A 99 10.74 -18.22 -14.04
CA ASP A 99 11.22 -17.97 -15.40
C ASP A 99 10.05 -17.69 -16.38
N ALA A 100 8.86 -18.18 -16.08
CA ALA A 100 7.66 -17.84 -16.86
C ALA A 100 7.25 -16.37 -16.78
N GLY A 101 7.78 -15.61 -15.81
CA GLY A 101 7.67 -14.15 -15.75
C GLY A 101 6.24 -13.65 -15.54
N VAL A 102 5.38 -14.38 -14.81
CA VAL A 102 4.04 -13.88 -14.46
C VAL A 102 4.17 -12.61 -13.62
N SER A 103 3.65 -11.51 -14.15
CA SER A 103 3.82 -10.19 -13.52
C SER A 103 3.34 -10.17 -12.06
N GLY A 104 4.22 -9.75 -11.17
CA GLY A 104 3.94 -9.66 -9.74
C GLY A 104 3.96 -10.99 -8.97
N LEU A 105 4.20 -12.12 -9.64
CA LEU A 105 4.26 -13.44 -8.99
C LEU A 105 5.70 -13.82 -8.69
N VAL A 106 5.92 -14.33 -7.49
CA VAL A 106 7.17 -14.97 -7.07
C VAL A 106 6.84 -16.32 -6.45
N ALA A 107 7.45 -17.38 -6.98
CA ALA A 107 7.42 -18.71 -6.39
C ALA A 107 8.61 -18.92 -5.45
N SER A 108 8.36 -19.55 -4.31
CA SER A 108 9.37 -19.92 -3.31
C SER A 108 8.95 -21.20 -2.59
N LYS A 109 9.69 -21.62 -1.59
CA LYS A 109 9.26 -22.67 -0.66
C LYS A 109 9.36 -22.22 0.79
N ASN A 110 8.52 -22.78 1.64
CA ASN A 110 8.60 -22.57 3.08
C ASN A 110 9.58 -23.57 3.76
N ALA A 111 9.73 -23.45 5.08
CA ALA A 111 10.57 -24.33 5.88
C ALA A 111 10.10 -25.83 5.89
N ALA A 112 8.85 -26.08 5.52
CA ALA A 112 8.27 -27.42 5.41
C ALA A 112 8.35 -27.99 3.98
N ASP A 113 9.12 -27.36 3.08
CA ASP A 113 9.23 -27.70 1.66
C ASP A 113 7.89 -27.76 0.91
N ASN A 114 6.96 -26.87 1.24
CA ASN A 114 5.77 -26.64 0.43
C ASN A 114 6.02 -25.50 -0.56
N LEU A 115 5.38 -25.60 -1.75
CA LEU A 115 5.36 -24.48 -2.70
C LEU A 115 4.61 -23.29 -2.10
N VAL A 116 5.22 -22.11 -2.19
CA VAL A 116 4.61 -20.83 -1.81
C VAL A 116 4.60 -19.90 -3.01
N LEU A 117 3.43 -19.45 -3.39
CA LEU A 117 3.19 -18.48 -4.44
C LEU A 117 2.87 -17.13 -3.76
N THR A 118 3.71 -16.13 -3.96
CA THR A 118 3.48 -14.78 -3.47
C THR A 118 3.21 -13.87 -4.66
N TYR A 119 1.99 -13.34 -4.72
CA TYR A 119 1.58 -12.41 -5.75
C TYR A 119 1.46 -11.01 -5.16
N THR A 120 2.18 -10.07 -5.75
CA THR A 120 2.14 -8.65 -5.39
C THR A 120 1.54 -7.90 -6.57
N ALA A 121 0.34 -7.36 -6.39
CA ALA A 121 -0.34 -6.67 -7.48
C ALA A 121 0.25 -5.28 -7.72
N PRO A 122 0.46 -4.89 -8.99
CA PRO A 122 0.68 -3.48 -9.30
C PRO A 122 -0.60 -2.69 -9.02
N ALA A 123 -0.45 -1.55 -8.39
CA ALA A 123 -1.42 -0.50 -8.04
C ALA A 123 -2.87 -0.67 -8.56
N ALA A 124 -3.68 -1.50 -7.92
CA ALA A 124 -5.11 -1.61 -8.17
C ALA A 124 -5.89 -1.61 -6.86
N THR A 125 -7.17 -1.25 -6.93
CA THR A 125 -8.04 -1.16 -5.75
C THR A 125 -8.57 -2.52 -5.27
N THR A 126 -8.53 -3.52 -6.11
CA THR A 126 -8.94 -4.89 -5.80
C THR A 126 -8.00 -5.83 -6.53
N TRP A 127 -7.38 -6.76 -5.80
CA TRP A 127 -6.47 -7.72 -6.37
C TRP A 127 -7.07 -9.11 -6.35
N THR A 128 -7.08 -9.71 -7.49
CA THR A 128 -7.43 -11.12 -7.62
C THR A 128 -6.27 -11.86 -8.24
N PHE A 129 -5.93 -13.01 -7.70
CA PHE A 129 -5.01 -13.95 -8.30
C PHE A 129 -5.69 -15.28 -8.50
N VAL A 130 -5.60 -15.81 -9.71
CA VAL A 130 -6.28 -17.04 -10.09
C VAL A 130 -5.26 -18.16 -10.19
N VAL A 131 -5.48 -19.24 -9.44
CA VAL A 131 -4.90 -20.56 -9.69
C VAL A 131 -5.91 -21.32 -10.53
N GLY A 132 -5.60 -21.56 -11.79
CA GLY A 132 -6.45 -22.34 -12.69
C GLY A 132 -6.26 -23.84 -12.50
N ALA A 133 -7.06 -24.62 -13.23
CA ALA A 133 -7.00 -26.08 -13.21
C ALA A 133 -5.82 -26.61 -14.05
N GLY A 134 -4.61 -26.56 -13.49
CA GLY A 134 -3.42 -27.15 -14.07
C GLY A 134 -3.26 -28.63 -13.71
N THR A 135 -2.59 -29.39 -14.57
CA THR A 135 -2.39 -30.88 -14.38
C THR A 135 -1.45 -31.18 -13.21
N ALA A 136 -0.52 -30.24 -12.87
CA ALA A 136 0.38 -30.39 -11.74
C ALA A 136 -0.21 -29.95 -10.40
N ASN A 137 -1.42 -29.42 -10.38
CA ASN A 137 -2.01 -28.90 -9.16
C ASN A 137 -2.10 -29.94 -8.04
N ALA A 138 -2.49 -31.17 -8.38
CA ALA A 138 -2.60 -32.27 -7.41
C ALA A 138 -1.24 -32.60 -6.79
N ASP A 139 -0.19 -32.69 -7.60
CA ASP A 139 1.17 -33.01 -7.16
C ASP A 139 1.73 -31.88 -6.27
N LEU A 140 1.39 -30.63 -6.56
CA LEU A 140 1.82 -29.43 -5.79
C LEU A 140 0.93 -29.13 -4.58
N GLY A 141 -0.19 -29.84 -4.45
CA GLY A 141 -1.19 -29.54 -3.42
C GLY A 141 -1.85 -28.18 -3.60
N LEU A 142 -1.98 -27.71 -4.85
CA LEU A 142 -2.67 -26.49 -5.20
C LEU A 142 -4.15 -26.77 -5.47
N THR A 143 -5.00 -25.85 -5.02
CA THR A 143 -6.43 -25.88 -5.37
C THR A 143 -6.72 -24.77 -6.37
N ALA A 144 -7.42 -25.14 -7.46
CA ALA A 144 -7.90 -24.14 -8.43
C ALA A 144 -8.91 -23.21 -7.74
N ALA A 145 -8.57 -21.94 -7.62
CA ALA A 145 -9.37 -20.93 -6.93
C ALA A 145 -8.97 -19.53 -7.35
N THR A 146 -9.87 -18.60 -7.15
CA THR A 146 -9.59 -17.17 -7.20
C THR A 146 -9.36 -16.68 -5.78
N SER A 147 -8.17 -16.17 -5.51
CA SER A 147 -7.85 -15.52 -4.26
C SER A 147 -7.97 -14.01 -4.42
N THR A 148 -8.60 -13.36 -3.47
CA THR A 148 -8.74 -11.90 -3.44
C THR A 148 -7.96 -11.38 -2.25
N ALA A 149 -7.02 -10.48 -2.50
CA ALA A 149 -6.43 -9.70 -1.43
C ALA A 149 -7.34 -8.52 -1.16
N THR A 150 -7.85 -8.46 0.03
CA THR A 150 -8.37 -7.22 0.56
C THR A 150 -7.19 -6.36 0.96
N ASN A 151 -7.32 -5.08 0.72
CA ASN A 151 -6.38 -4.06 1.15
C ASN A 151 -5.92 -4.33 2.57
N PRO A 152 -4.60 -4.28 2.84
CA PRO A 152 -4.13 -4.34 4.21
C PRO A 152 -4.81 -3.24 5.02
N ALA A 153 -4.97 -3.50 6.29
CA ALA A 153 -5.73 -2.73 7.24
C ALA A 153 -5.78 -1.25 6.89
N SER A 154 -7.00 -0.77 6.68
CA SER A 154 -7.23 0.64 6.43
C SER A 154 -6.60 1.43 7.58
N PHE A 155 -5.56 2.20 7.29
CA PHE A 155 -5.12 3.18 8.27
C PHE A 155 -6.24 4.18 8.47
N ASP A 156 -6.59 4.48 9.68
CA ASP A 156 -7.34 5.69 9.94
C ASP A 156 -6.42 6.88 9.78
N TYR A 157 -6.91 7.97 9.18
CA TYR A 157 -6.17 9.20 9.14
C TYR A 157 -5.85 9.61 10.57
N PHE A 158 -4.59 9.84 10.81
CA PHE A 158 -4.10 10.18 12.12
C PHE A 158 -3.63 11.62 12.08
N ASN A 159 -4.24 12.45 12.88
CA ASN A 159 -3.73 13.78 13.12
C ASN A 159 -2.75 13.69 14.28
N CYS A 160 -1.45 13.77 14.00
CA CYS A 160 -0.40 13.61 14.98
C CYS A 160 -0.39 14.69 16.09
N TRP A 161 -1.14 15.75 15.93
CA TRP A 161 -1.27 16.80 16.93
C TRP A 161 -2.50 16.64 17.81
N GLN A 162 -3.51 15.96 17.33
CA GLN A 162 -4.79 15.79 18.01
C GLN A 162 -5.08 14.34 18.43
N GLY A 163 -4.20 13.42 18.09
CA GLY A 163 -4.41 11.99 18.31
C GLY A 163 -5.26 11.33 17.22
N ASN A 164 -5.76 10.15 17.50
CA ASN A 164 -6.56 9.39 16.55
C ASN A 164 -7.90 10.08 16.29
N VAL A 165 -8.11 10.49 15.04
CA VAL A 165 -9.39 11.05 14.60
C VAL A 165 -10.24 9.93 14.03
N ALA A 166 -11.30 9.56 14.75
CA ALA A 166 -12.20 8.49 14.35
C ALA A 166 -12.92 8.76 13.02
N SER A 167 -13.11 10.03 12.67
CA SER A 167 -13.70 10.43 11.39
C SER A 167 -12.62 10.94 10.45
N ARG A 168 -12.52 10.31 9.30
CA ARG A 168 -11.63 10.76 8.24
C ARG A 168 -12.09 12.12 7.71
N PRO A 169 -11.22 13.14 7.62
CA PRO A 169 -11.52 14.31 6.85
C PRO A 169 -11.83 13.95 5.40
N LYS A 170 -12.87 14.55 4.83
CA LYS A 170 -13.21 14.35 3.43
C LYS A 170 -12.11 14.89 2.53
N THR A 171 -12.01 14.36 1.31
CA THR A 171 -11.01 14.81 0.32
C THR A 171 -11.02 16.33 0.14
N ASP A 172 -12.21 16.94 0.13
CA ASP A 172 -12.37 18.39 -0.01
C ASP A 172 -11.76 19.17 1.15
N GLN A 173 -11.79 18.63 2.36
CA GLN A 173 -11.17 19.22 3.54
C GLN A 173 -9.65 19.18 3.43
N MET A 174 -9.09 18.07 2.99
CA MET A 174 -7.65 17.97 2.73
C MET A 174 -7.18 18.93 1.65
N ASN A 175 -7.97 19.10 0.59
CA ASN A 175 -7.69 20.08 -0.45
C ASN A 175 -7.70 21.53 0.07
N GLN A 176 -8.50 21.84 1.08
CA GLN A 176 -8.47 23.15 1.71
C GLN A 176 -7.16 23.42 2.46
N VAL A 177 -6.58 22.43 3.12
CA VAL A 177 -5.25 22.54 3.71
C VAL A 177 -4.19 22.83 2.64
N ILE A 178 -4.23 22.08 1.53
CA ILE A 178 -3.31 22.29 0.40
C ILE A 178 -3.44 23.70 -0.16
N LEU A 179 -4.65 24.14 -0.46
CA LEU A 179 -4.91 25.47 -0.99
C LEU A 179 -4.44 26.59 -0.04
N TYR A 180 -4.58 26.39 1.24
CA TYR A 180 -4.11 27.37 2.23
C TYR A 180 -2.60 27.58 2.13
N PHE A 181 -1.81 26.52 2.09
CA PHE A 181 -0.36 26.61 1.98
C PHE A 181 0.08 27.15 0.61
N GLN A 182 -0.58 26.74 -0.46
CA GLN A 182 -0.28 27.24 -1.81
C GLN A 182 -0.55 28.74 -1.93
N GLN A 183 -1.60 29.27 -1.28
CA GLN A 183 -1.89 30.70 -1.26
C GLN A 183 -0.82 31.51 -0.50
N LEU A 184 -0.10 30.88 0.41
CA LEU A 184 1.03 31.48 1.13
C LEU A 184 2.35 31.32 0.38
N GLY A 185 2.36 30.69 -0.79
CA GLY A 185 3.55 30.48 -1.61
C GLY A 185 4.33 29.20 -1.32
N TYR A 186 3.83 28.34 -0.45
CA TYR A 186 4.45 27.04 -0.17
C TYR A 186 4.10 26.00 -1.20
N THR A 187 5.02 25.08 -1.46
CA THR A 187 4.70 23.84 -2.17
C THR A 187 4.36 22.80 -1.11
N ILE A 188 3.15 22.28 -1.16
CA ILE A 188 2.68 21.26 -0.22
C ILE A 188 2.24 20.00 -0.94
N GLU A 189 2.72 18.88 -0.48
CA GLU A 189 2.40 17.55 -1.00
C GLU A 189 1.79 16.69 0.12
N ARG A 190 0.72 16.01 -0.24
CA ARG A 190 0.07 15.05 0.63
C ARG A 190 0.42 13.64 0.18
N LEU A 191 1.17 12.92 1.00
CA LEU A 191 1.43 11.51 0.79
C LEU A 191 0.25 10.71 1.33
N LYS A 192 -0.39 9.96 0.45
CA LYS A 192 -1.60 9.20 0.74
C LYS A 192 -1.42 7.74 0.33
N ASN A 193 -2.07 6.86 1.05
CA ASN A 193 -2.22 5.49 0.61
C ASN A 193 -3.05 5.47 -0.68
N VAL A 194 -2.52 4.90 -1.75
CA VAL A 194 -3.15 4.92 -3.09
C VAL A 194 -4.49 4.19 -3.12
N THR A 195 -4.67 3.20 -2.26
CA THR A 195 -5.89 2.38 -2.22
C THR A 195 -6.97 2.98 -1.34
N THR A 196 -6.62 3.47 -0.16
CA THR A 196 -7.60 4.03 0.78
C THR A 196 -7.81 5.53 0.59
N GLY A 197 -6.90 6.22 -0.09
CA GLY A 197 -6.86 7.67 -0.21
C GLY A 197 -6.54 8.38 1.11
N LYS A 198 -6.17 7.63 2.16
CA LYS A 198 -5.86 8.19 3.49
C LYS A 198 -4.51 8.89 3.48
N THR A 199 -4.47 10.08 4.05
CA THR A 199 -3.23 10.85 4.24
C THR A 199 -2.47 10.27 5.42
N PHE A 200 -1.18 10.09 5.25
CA PHE A 200 -0.30 9.63 6.33
C PHE A 200 0.91 10.55 6.53
N LYS A 201 1.17 11.45 5.60
CA LYS A 201 2.31 12.35 5.67
C LYS A 201 2.05 13.63 4.89
N TRP A 202 2.55 14.74 5.40
CA TRP A 202 2.64 16.00 4.69
C TRP A 202 4.10 16.35 4.43
N LYS A 203 4.38 16.88 3.25
CA LYS A 203 5.67 17.42 2.86
C LYS A 203 5.45 18.85 2.39
N ILE A 204 6.15 19.81 2.98
CA ILE A 204 6.00 21.25 2.73
C ILE A 204 7.37 21.83 2.45
N ASN A 205 7.52 22.44 1.27
CA ASN A 205 8.74 23.17 0.88
C ASN A 205 8.45 24.66 0.83
N TYR A 206 9.42 25.47 1.22
CA TYR A 206 9.35 26.92 1.35
C TYR A 206 10.65 27.62 1.01
#